data_347971be2828660a7307a5037cf6cb06
#
_entry.id   347971be2828660a7307a5037cf6cb06
#
_cell.length_a   1.000
_cell.length_b   1.000
_cell.length_c   1.000
_cell.angle_alpha   90.00
_cell.angle_beta   90.00
_cell.angle_gamma   90.00
#
_symmetry.space_group_name_H-M   'P 1'
#
loop_
_entity.id
_entity.type
_entity.pdbx_description
1 polymer ?
#
loop_
_entity_poly.entity_id
_entity_poly.type
_entity_poly.pdbx_seq_one_letter_code
_entity_poly.pdbx_strand_id
1 'polypeptide(L)'
;MRSGICLYSWCTVPRMKFVFCLSARGVQFGFLLKLFAWKGKVSGMSTKFVFVTGGVVSGLGKGICAASLGRLLKQRGVRVRNQKFDPYINVDPGTMSPYQHGEVFVTEDGAETDLDLGHYERFVDEDLTGNSSVSSGKIYWSVLNRERRGDYLGATVQIIPHITDEIKRRIYAMAEEDVDVVITEIGGTVGDIESQPFLEAIRQVAAERPQGDVVFIHVPLIVQIPGSGELKSKPTQHSVKELLSLGIQPDILVCRCDVPITEDIRRKIALFCNVQPDCVIQNATAETLYEVPLLMAKEGLDEVVCRKLGLITHQPDLREWSAMVKREKNARKRVSIALVGKYTQLHDAYLSVVESLNHAGTANDAVVDIRWVDSETLTEASAAERLAGCSGILVPGGFGDRGIEGMIAAVRYAREPVSYTHLTLPT
;
A
#
# COMPACT_ATOMS: atom_id res chain seq x y z
N MET A 1 -22.74 38.44 -21.05
CA MET A 1 -21.44 38.37 -21.70
C MET A 1 -20.36 38.81 -20.73
N ARG A 2 -19.60 37.92 -20.17
CA ARG A 2 -18.21 38.03 -19.70
C ARG A 2 -17.74 36.64 -19.36
N SER A 3 -16.94 36.09 -20.26
CA SER A 3 -16.24 34.84 -20.19
C SER A 3 -15.21 34.87 -19.07
N GLY A 4 -15.39 34.06 -18.04
CA GLY A 4 -14.38 33.80 -17.02
C GLY A 4 -13.51 32.62 -17.46
N ILE A 5 -12.27 32.92 -17.81
CA ILE A 5 -11.23 31.91 -18.09
C ILE A 5 -10.80 31.29 -16.75
N CYS A 6 -10.99 30.00 -16.60
CA CYS A 6 -10.49 29.25 -15.46
C CYS A 6 -9.01 28.90 -15.71
N LEU A 7 -8.10 29.57 -15.02
CA LEU A 7 -6.66 29.24 -15.03
C LEU A 7 -6.39 28.19 -13.95
N TYR A 8 -5.93 27.03 -14.39
CA TYR A 8 -5.43 25.97 -13.50
C TYR A 8 -4.07 26.39 -12.94
N SER A 9 -4.00 26.54 -11.64
CA SER A 9 -2.75 26.69 -10.93
C SER A 9 -2.48 25.38 -10.16
N TRP A 10 -1.44 24.65 -10.56
CA TRP A 10 -0.93 23.48 -9.86
C TRP A 10 -0.14 23.96 -8.65
N CYS A 11 -0.63 23.69 -7.46
CA CYS A 11 0.14 23.90 -6.24
C CYS A 11 0.74 22.54 -5.84
N THR A 12 2.03 22.41 -6.05
CA THR A 12 2.81 21.23 -5.64
C THR A 12 3.20 21.37 -4.17
N VAL A 13 2.36 20.87 -3.29
CA VAL A 13 2.85 20.25 -2.05
C VAL A 13 3.28 18.84 -2.44
N PRO A 14 4.35 18.23 -1.87
CA PRO A 14 4.89 17.00 -2.42
C PRO A 14 3.79 15.96 -2.63
N ARG A 15 3.45 15.78 -3.85
CA ARG A 15 2.59 14.80 -4.55
C ARG A 15 1.34 14.25 -3.85
N MET A 16 0.58 15.09 -3.15
CA MET A 16 -0.84 14.86 -2.99
C MET A 16 -1.56 15.58 -4.13
N LYS A 17 -2.10 14.85 -5.10
CA LYS A 17 -2.90 15.45 -6.19
C LYS A 17 -4.24 15.88 -5.63
N PHE A 18 -4.36 17.16 -5.24
CA PHE A 18 -5.61 17.77 -4.82
C PHE A 18 -6.29 18.46 -5.99
N VAL A 19 -7.56 18.16 -6.20
CA VAL A 19 -8.41 19.00 -7.05
C VAL A 19 -8.96 20.15 -6.21
N PHE A 20 -8.40 21.34 -6.37
CA PHE A 20 -8.90 22.55 -5.72
C PHE A 20 -9.82 23.32 -6.65
N CYS A 21 -11.01 23.63 -6.16
CA CYS A 21 -11.86 24.67 -6.71
C CYS A 21 -11.56 25.98 -5.99
N LEU A 22 -10.92 26.95 -6.65
CA LEU A 22 -10.64 28.28 -6.10
C LEU A 22 -11.76 29.26 -6.50
N SER A 23 -12.48 29.76 -5.51
CA SER A 23 -13.28 30.97 -5.60
C SER A 23 -12.36 32.17 -5.48
N ALA A 24 -12.56 33.16 -6.39
CA ALA A 24 -11.71 34.32 -6.53
C ALA A 24 -11.77 35.26 -5.32
N ARG A 25 -10.71 35.30 -4.53
CA ARG A 25 -10.20 36.54 -3.84
C ARG A 25 -8.77 36.22 -3.39
N GLY A 26 -7.84 37.02 -3.91
CA GLY A 26 -6.42 36.77 -3.86
C GLY A 26 -5.75 36.89 -2.49
N VAL A 27 -4.66 36.13 -2.32
CA VAL A 27 -3.53 36.52 -1.46
C VAL A 27 -2.25 36.00 -2.15
N GLN A 28 -1.33 36.94 -2.43
CA GLN A 28 0.05 36.64 -2.82
C GLN A 28 0.86 36.24 -1.58
N PHE A 29 1.54 35.09 -1.64
CA PHE A 29 2.72 34.86 -0.79
C PHE A 29 3.81 34.23 -1.65
N GLY A 30 4.84 35.02 -1.89
CA GLY A 30 6.09 34.53 -2.44
C GLY A 30 6.98 34.01 -1.30
N PHE A 31 7.42 32.77 -1.40
CA PHE A 31 8.57 32.28 -0.65
C PHE A 31 9.44 31.47 -1.59
N LEU A 32 10.56 32.08 -1.98
CA LEU A 32 11.69 31.37 -2.58
C LEU A 32 12.50 30.75 -1.42
N LEU A 33 12.36 29.46 -1.20
CA LEU A 33 13.31 28.67 -0.43
C LEU A 33 13.97 27.67 -1.39
N LYS A 34 15.15 28.06 -1.91
CA LYS A 34 16.10 27.11 -2.47
C LYS A 34 16.69 26.28 -1.34
N LEU A 35 16.09 25.14 -1.03
CA LEU A 35 16.74 24.10 -0.25
C LEU A 35 17.75 23.40 -1.16
N PHE A 36 19.03 23.54 -0.83
CA PHE A 36 20.10 22.73 -1.37
C PHE A 36 19.83 21.27 -0.99
N ALA A 37 19.24 20.51 -1.90
CA ALA A 37 19.28 19.06 -1.81
C ALA A 37 20.74 18.64 -1.97
N TRP A 38 21.34 18.19 -0.89
CA TRP A 38 22.64 17.57 -0.91
C TRP A 38 22.55 16.25 -1.69
N LYS A 39 22.84 16.30 -3.00
CA LYS A 39 23.05 15.14 -3.85
C LYS A 39 24.46 14.61 -3.62
N GLY A 40 24.70 14.04 -2.45
CA GLY A 40 25.90 13.25 -2.20
C GLY A 40 25.64 11.82 -2.67
N LYS A 41 26.07 11.47 -3.86
CA LYS A 41 26.31 10.06 -4.22
C LYS A 41 27.29 9.50 -3.21
N VAL A 42 26.85 8.61 -2.33
CA VAL A 42 27.75 7.63 -1.73
C VAL A 42 28.04 6.62 -2.83
N SER A 43 29.07 6.91 -3.60
CA SER A 43 29.52 6.08 -4.71
C SER A 43 30.00 4.74 -4.13
N GLY A 44 29.27 3.65 -4.42
CA GLY A 44 29.71 2.30 -4.16
C GLY A 44 28.82 1.40 -3.31
N MET A 45 27.70 1.84 -2.76
CA MET A 45 26.78 0.93 -2.07
C MET A 45 25.88 0.22 -3.07
N SER A 46 25.92 -1.12 -3.04
CA SER A 46 24.96 -1.95 -3.79
C SER A 46 23.56 -1.79 -3.18
N THR A 47 22.52 -1.83 -4.02
CA THR A 47 21.12 -1.82 -3.58
C THR A 47 20.87 -2.95 -2.57
N LYS A 48 20.18 -2.65 -1.49
CA LYS A 48 19.79 -3.58 -0.43
C LYS A 48 18.35 -4.06 -0.65
N PHE A 49 18.00 -5.19 -0.05
CA PHE A 49 16.69 -5.81 -0.23
C PHE A 49 16.04 -6.09 1.12
N VAL A 50 14.76 -5.74 1.25
CA VAL A 50 13.93 -6.10 2.39
C VAL A 50 12.76 -6.92 1.87
N PHE A 51 12.61 -8.14 2.38
CA PHE A 51 11.49 -9.01 2.03
C PHE A 51 10.49 -9.07 3.17
N VAL A 52 9.24 -8.72 2.90
CA VAL A 52 8.16 -8.72 3.88
C VAL A 52 7.26 -9.93 3.61
N THR A 53 7.24 -10.87 4.54
CA THR A 53 6.41 -12.07 4.51
C THR A 53 5.37 -12.04 5.62
N GLY A 54 4.33 -12.85 5.53
CA GLY A 54 3.34 -12.95 6.61
C GLY A 54 2.86 -14.37 6.82
N GLY A 55 2.35 -14.61 7.99
CA GLY A 55 1.86 -15.94 8.36
C GLY A 55 0.68 -15.90 9.31
N VAL A 56 0.10 -17.07 9.55
CA VAL A 56 -1.09 -17.35 10.33
C VAL A 56 -2.38 -17.12 9.54
N VAL A 57 -2.65 -15.88 9.07
CA VAL A 57 -3.84 -15.53 8.27
C VAL A 57 -3.48 -14.40 7.28
N SER A 58 -4.31 -14.21 6.26
CA SER A 58 -4.27 -13.04 5.39
C SER A 58 -4.77 -11.78 6.11
N GLY A 59 -4.53 -10.60 5.54
CA GLY A 59 -5.06 -9.34 6.09
C GLY A 59 -4.34 -8.82 7.35
N LEU A 60 -3.15 -9.34 7.69
CA LEU A 60 -2.35 -8.86 8.84
C LEU A 60 -1.70 -7.48 8.63
N GLY A 61 -1.86 -6.90 7.44
CA GLY A 61 -1.30 -5.59 7.13
C GLY A 61 0.16 -5.63 6.66
N LYS A 62 0.57 -6.68 5.92
CA LYS A 62 1.90 -6.73 5.27
C LYS A 62 2.14 -5.50 4.39
N GLY A 63 1.14 -5.14 3.54
CA GLY A 63 1.20 -3.97 2.65
C GLY A 63 1.42 -2.67 3.41
N ILE A 64 0.65 -2.46 4.46
CA ILE A 64 0.80 -1.27 5.33
C ILE A 64 2.14 -1.28 6.07
N CYS A 65 2.64 -2.46 6.47
CA CYS A 65 3.98 -2.59 7.06
C CYS A 65 5.07 -2.20 6.05
N ALA A 66 5.01 -2.71 4.81
CA ALA A 66 5.95 -2.39 3.74
C ALA A 66 5.88 -0.90 3.35
N ALA A 67 4.68 -0.35 3.23
CA ALA A 67 4.44 1.07 2.94
C ALA A 67 4.99 1.97 4.06
N SER A 68 4.71 1.63 5.32
CA SER A 68 5.20 2.37 6.50
C SER A 68 6.71 2.36 6.58
N LEU A 69 7.34 1.20 6.38
CA LEU A 69 8.81 1.11 6.34
C LEU A 69 9.38 1.95 5.20
N GLY A 70 8.77 1.89 4.00
CA GLY A 70 9.16 2.73 2.88
C GLY A 70 9.12 4.22 3.22
N ARG A 71 8.05 4.68 3.86
CA ARG A 71 7.94 6.06 4.36
C ARG A 71 9.04 6.41 5.35
N LEU A 72 9.28 5.55 6.33
CA LEU A 72 10.29 5.79 7.37
C LEU A 72 11.70 5.87 6.80
N LEU A 73 12.07 4.94 5.91
CA LEU A 73 13.38 4.96 5.24
C LEU A 73 13.55 6.18 4.34
N LYS A 74 12.50 6.57 3.60
CA LYS A 74 12.52 7.81 2.80
C LYS A 74 12.77 9.04 3.68
N GLN A 75 12.16 9.11 4.88
CA GLN A 75 12.38 10.19 5.83
C GLN A 75 13.78 10.17 6.46
N ARG A 76 14.49 9.06 6.37
CA ARG A 76 15.92 8.94 6.72
C ARG A 76 16.86 9.32 5.56
N GLY A 77 16.32 9.74 4.41
CA GLY A 77 17.08 10.08 3.21
C GLY A 77 17.45 8.88 2.33
N VAL A 78 16.88 7.71 2.57
CA VAL A 78 17.10 6.50 1.78
C VAL A 78 16.16 6.51 0.57
N ARG A 79 16.67 6.22 -0.63
CA ARG A 79 15.87 6.07 -1.84
C ARG A 79 15.28 4.67 -1.89
N VAL A 80 13.96 4.60 -1.81
CA VAL A 80 13.22 3.35 -1.64
C VAL A 80 12.35 3.07 -2.85
N ARG A 81 12.22 1.80 -3.22
CA ARG A 81 11.19 1.29 -4.14
C ARG A 81 10.43 0.16 -3.48
N ASN A 82 9.10 0.21 -3.58
CA ASN A 82 8.24 -0.86 -3.12
C ASN A 82 7.82 -1.76 -4.28
N GLN A 83 7.73 -3.07 -4.01
CA GLN A 83 7.30 -4.09 -4.96
C GLN A 83 6.37 -5.07 -4.27
N LYS A 84 5.35 -5.56 -4.99
CA LYS A 84 4.38 -6.55 -4.56
C LYS A 84 4.50 -7.80 -5.41
N PHE A 85 4.55 -8.96 -4.78
CA PHE A 85 4.39 -10.26 -5.42
C PHE A 85 3.10 -10.91 -4.98
N ASP A 86 2.25 -11.23 -5.96
CA ASP A 86 0.96 -11.85 -5.72
C ASP A 86 0.93 -13.30 -6.24
N PRO A 87 0.53 -14.26 -5.41
CA PRO A 87 0.61 -15.68 -5.76
C PRO A 87 -0.50 -16.17 -6.70
N TYR A 88 -1.48 -15.34 -7.05
CA TYR A 88 -2.54 -15.75 -7.98
C TYR A 88 -2.01 -15.94 -9.42
N ILE A 89 -2.73 -16.80 -10.18
CA ILE A 89 -2.36 -17.18 -11.56
C ILE A 89 -2.85 -16.16 -12.61
N ASN A 90 -3.70 -15.22 -12.24
CA ASN A 90 -4.08 -14.14 -13.16
C ASN A 90 -2.85 -13.34 -13.56
N VAL A 91 -2.78 -12.91 -14.82
CA VAL A 91 -1.64 -12.11 -15.31
C VAL A 91 -1.60 -10.76 -14.61
N ASP A 92 -2.76 -10.15 -14.45
CA ASP A 92 -2.99 -8.92 -13.70
C ASP A 92 -4.40 -8.95 -13.07
N PRO A 93 -4.76 -8.00 -12.21
CA PRO A 93 -6.07 -7.96 -11.57
C PRO A 93 -7.18 -7.37 -12.47
N GLY A 94 -6.88 -6.88 -13.67
CA GLY A 94 -7.86 -6.18 -14.53
C GLY A 94 -9.07 -7.00 -14.91
N THR A 95 -8.93 -8.32 -14.96
CA THR A 95 -10.05 -9.25 -15.23
C THR A 95 -10.72 -9.80 -13.98
N MET A 96 -10.23 -9.46 -12.80
CA MET A 96 -10.78 -9.93 -11.53
C MET A 96 -12.01 -9.13 -11.12
N SER A 97 -12.91 -9.79 -10.39
CA SER A 97 -14.06 -9.10 -9.81
C SER A 97 -13.62 -8.18 -8.67
N PRO A 98 -13.99 -6.89 -8.69
CA PRO A 98 -13.72 -5.98 -7.56
C PRO A 98 -14.29 -6.46 -6.22
N TYR A 99 -15.32 -7.33 -6.24
CA TYR A 99 -15.86 -7.95 -5.03
C TYR A 99 -14.93 -8.98 -4.38
N GLN A 100 -13.94 -9.49 -5.11
CA GLN A 100 -12.97 -10.47 -4.60
C GLN A 100 -11.62 -9.84 -4.24
N HIS A 101 -11.19 -8.83 -4.98
CA HIS A 101 -9.84 -8.27 -4.88
C HIS A 101 -9.79 -6.78 -4.50
N GLY A 102 -10.94 -6.12 -4.40
CA GLY A 102 -10.98 -4.68 -4.23
C GLY A 102 -10.75 -3.95 -5.56
N GLU A 103 -10.25 -2.73 -5.50
CA GLU A 103 -9.99 -1.92 -6.69
C GLU A 103 -8.81 -2.47 -7.50
N VAL A 104 -8.86 -2.24 -8.82
CA VAL A 104 -7.70 -2.35 -9.69
C VAL A 104 -6.99 -0.99 -9.66
N PHE A 105 -5.80 -0.95 -9.06
CA PHE A 105 -5.00 0.26 -9.02
C PHE A 105 -4.21 0.40 -10.32
N VAL A 106 -4.28 1.56 -10.96
CA VAL A 106 -3.57 1.83 -12.22
C VAL A 106 -2.38 2.74 -11.95
N THR A 107 -1.20 2.25 -12.28
CA THR A 107 0.06 2.99 -12.14
C THR A 107 0.22 4.07 -13.22
N GLU A 108 1.23 4.96 -13.08
CA GLU A 108 1.45 6.07 -14.02
C GLU A 108 1.70 5.58 -15.47
N ASP A 109 2.34 4.43 -15.63
CA ASP A 109 2.59 3.79 -16.94
C ASP A 109 1.37 3.01 -17.48
N GLY A 110 0.22 3.08 -16.81
CA GLY A 110 -1.03 2.46 -17.24
C GLY A 110 -1.16 0.97 -16.91
N ALA A 111 -0.28 0.40 -16.09
CA ALA A 111 -0.39 -0.99 -15.69
C ALA A 111 -1.50 -1.18 -14.65
N GLU A 112 -2.32 -2.21 -14.85
CA GLU A 112 -3.33 -2.67 -13.89
C GLU A 112 -2.66 -3.50 -12.79
N THR A 113 -2.87 -3.11 -11.53
CA THR A 113 -2.14 -3.65 -10.39
C THR A 113 -3.04 -3.85 -9.16
N ASP A 114 -2.52 -4.56 -8.16
CA ASP A 114 -3.18 -4.75 -6.89
C ASP A 114 -3.32 -3.43 -6.10
N LEU A 115 -4.35 -3.34 -5.27
CA LEU A 115 -4.67 -2.15 -4.46
C LEU A 115 -3.56 -1.73 -3.48
N ASP A 116 -2.68 -2.67 -3.08
CA ASP A 116 -1.56 -2.37 -2.18
C ASP A 116 -0.57 -1.36 -2.79
N LEU A 117 -0.47 -1.29 -4.13
CA LEU A 117 0.37 -0.29 -4.78
C LEU A 117 -0.12 1.13 -4.49
N GLY A 118 -1.42 1.32 -4.37
CA GLY A 118 -1.99 2.59 -3.93
C GLY A 118 -1.55 2.97 -2.51
N HIS A 119 -1.43 2.00 -1.61
CA HIS A 119 -0.85 2.25 -0.28
C HIS A 119 0.62 2.64 -0.38
N TYR A 120 1.40 1.96 -1.21
CA TYR A 120 2.82 2.30 -1.38
C TYR A 120 2.99 3.72 -1.92
N GLU A 121 2.26 4.12 -2.96
CA GLU A 121 2.31 5.48 -3.50
C GLU A 121 1.90 6.53 -2.47
N ARG A 122 0.80 6.31 -1.75
CA ARG A 122 0.30 7.23 -0.72
C ARG A 122 1.28 7.42 0.44
N PHE A 123 1.97 6.36 0.84
CA PHE A 123 2.90 6.41 1.99
C PHE A 123 4.28 6.90 1.57
N VAL A 124 4.82 6.36 0.48
CA VAL A 124 6.19 6.67 0.05
C VAL A 124 6.25 7.97 -0.74
N ASP A 125 5.13 8.42 -1.32
CA ASP A 125 5.06 9.61 -2.17
C ASP A 125 6.02 9.49 -3.39
N GLU A 126 5.88 8.35 -4.09
CA GLU A 126 6.60 8.00 -5.31
C GLU A 126 5.64 7.33 -6.27
N ASP A 127 5.65 7.72 -7.54
CA ASP A 127 4.87 7.03 -8.57
C ASP A 127 5.51 5.65 -8.85
N LEU A 128 4.69 4.62 -8.90
CA LEU A 128 5.11 3.26 -9.21
C LEU A 128 4.83 2.91 -10.67
N THR A 129 5.41 1.81 -11.12
CA THR A 129 5.21 1.28 -12.47
C THR A 129 4.76 -0.17 -12.41
N GLY A 130 4.36 -0.74 -13.54
CA GLY A 130 3.99 -2.15 -13.65
C GLY A 130 5.08 -3.14 -13.19
N ASN A 131 6.33 -2.70 -13.07
CA ASN A 131 7.42 -3.50 -12.50
C ASN A 131 7.26 -3.68 -10.98
N SER A 132 6.52 -2.80 -10.32
CA SER A 132 6.22 -2.88 -8.89
C SER A 132 5.14 -3.92 -8.55
N SER A 133 4.42 -4.46 -9.56
CA SER A 133 3.40 -5.49 -9.37
C SER A 133 3.69 -6.72 -10.21
N VAL A 134 3.91 -7.84 -9.55
CA VAL A 134 4.31 -9.10 -10.19
C VAL A 134 3.42 -10.24 -9.67
N SER A 135 2.59 -10.80 -10.55
CA SER A 135 1.79 -11.98 -10.26
C SER A 135 2.49 -13.28 -10.66
N SER A 136 2.09 -14.40 -10.06
CA SER A 136 2.50 -15.73 -10.55
C SER A 136 2.18 -15.88 -12.03
N GLY A 137 1.01 -15.38 -12.48
CA GLY A 137 0.62 -15.41 -13.89
C GLY A 137 1.63 -14.73 -14.79
N LYS A 138 2.08 -13.52 -14.45
CA LYS A 138 3.13 -12.80 -15.21
C LYS A 138 4.43 -13.60 -15.30
N ILE A 139 4.84 -14.24 -14.19
CA ILE A 139 6.07 -15.05 -14.14
C ILE A 139 5.94 -16.29 -15.03
N TYR A 140 4.90 -17.10 -14.82
CA TYR A 140 4.68 -18.32 -15.61
C TYR A 140 4.49 -18.00 -17.10
N TRP A 141 3.73 -16.96 -17.42
CA TRP A 141 3.53 -16.50 -18.80
C TRP A 141 4.87 -16.14 -19.48
N SER A 142 5.75 -15.43 -18.78
CA SER A 142 7.08 -15.08 -19.28
C SER A 142 7.93 -16.33 -19.58
N VAL A 143 7.99 -17.28 -18.64
CA VAL A 143 8.78 -18.50 -18.78
C VAL A 143 8.23 -19.39 -19.88
N LEU A 144 6.91 -19.61 -19.95
CA LEU A 144 6.27 -20.43 -20.98
C LEU A 144 6.46 -19.84 -22.37
N ASN A 145 6.35 -18.54 -22.54
CA ASN A 145 6.61 -17.88 -23.81
C ASN A 145 8.09 -18.04 -24.26
N ARG A 146 9.02 -17.98 -23.34
CA ARG A 146 10.46 -18.23 -23.63
C ARG A 146 10.69 -19.69 -24.01
N GLU A 147 10.04 -20.63 -23.34
CA GLU A 147 10.10 -22.05 -23.70
C GLU A 147 9.59 -22.25 -25.14
N ARG A 148 8.41 -21.69 -25.48
CA ARG A 148 7.85 -21.83 -26.83
C ARG A 148 8.68 -21.20 -27.93
N ARG A 149 9.46 -20.17 -27.62
CA ARG A 149 10.43 -19.56 -28.57
C ARG A 149 11.73 -20.36 -28.70
N GLY A 150 11.96 -21.36 -27.83
CA GLY A 150 13.21 -22.15 -27.82
C GLY A 150 14.36 -21.52 -27.04
N ASP A 151 14.11 -20.50 -26.22
CA ASP A 151 15.14 -19.76 -25.49
C ASP A 151 15.93 -20.67 -24.53
N TYR A 152 15.37 -21.83 -24.14
CA TYR A 152 15.98 -22.80 -23.25
C TYR A 152 16.72 -23.94 -23.97
N LEU A 153 16.84 -23.90 -25.32
CA LEU A 153 17.65 -24.80 -26.13
C LEU A 153 17.34 -26.29 -25.88
N GLY A 154 16.09 -26.65 -25.61
CA GLY A 154 15.65 -28.03 -25.35
C GLY A 154 15.87 -28.53 -23.93
N ALA A 155 16.30 -27.67 -23.00
CA ALA A 155 16.38 -28.03 -21.59
C ALA A 155 14.99 -28.30 -20.99
N THR A 156 14.90 -29.18 -20.01
CA THR A 156 13.67 -29.36 -19.21
C THR A 156 13.45 -28.13 -18.34
N VAL A 157 12.34 -27.42 -18.57
CA VAL A 157 11.97 -26.22 -17.81
C VAL A 157 11.25 -26.65 -16.53
N GLN A 158 11.72 -26.15 -15.37
CA GLN A 158 11.24 -26.52 -14.03
C GLN A 158 11.02 -25.27 -13.18
N ILE A 159 10.37 -25.43 -12.02
CA ILE A 159 10.20 -24.34 -11.05
C ILE A 159 11.58 -23.79 -10.64
N ILE A 160 12.49 -24.68 -10.26
CA ILE A 160 13.89 -24.35 -9.98
C ILE A 160 14.73 -24.94 -11.15
N PRO A 161 15.53 -24.13 -11.86
CA PRO A 161 15.78 -22.71 -11.60
C PRO A 161 14.90 -21.72 -12.39
N HIS A 162 14.12 -22.15 -13.38
CA HIS A 162 13.59 -21.26 -14.42
C HIS A 162 12.55 -20.26 -13.90
N ILE A 163 11.60 -20.69 -13.05
CA ILE A 163 10.60 -19.81 -12.42
C ILE A 163 11.28 -18.94 -11.37
N THR A 164 12.15 -19.54 -10.52
CA THR A 164 12.85 -18.76 -9.49
C THR A 164 13.81 -17.73 -10.09
N ASP A 165 14.47 -18.02 -11.21
CA ASP A 165 15.33 -17.06 -11.91
C ASP A 165 14.54 -15.90 -12.52
N GLU A 166 13.35 -16.17 -13.07
CA GLU A 166 12.48 -15.11 -13.55
C GLU A 166 11.97 -14.23 -12.40
N ILE A 167 11.63 -14.81 -11.24
CA ILE A 167 11.26 -14.05 -10.04
C ILE A 167 12.45 -13.17 -9.59
N LYS A 168 13.65 -13.74 -9.46
CA LYS A 168 14.87 -12.99 -9.10
C LYS A 168 15.16 -11.87 -10.08
N ARG A 169 14.98 -12.12 -11.39
CA ARG A 169 15.11 -11.07 -12.41
C ARG A 169 14.18 -9.89 -12.18
N ARG A 170 12.93 -10.15 -11.76
CA ARG A 170 11.97 -9.09 -11.41
C ARG A 170 12.36 -8.32 -10.15
N ILE A 171 12.92 -9.01 -9.15
CA ILE A 171 13.47 -8.36 -7.95
C ILE A 171 14.63 -7.44 -8.32
N TYR A 172 15.59 -7.95 -9.08
CA TYR A 172 16.77 -7.17 -9.46
C TYR A 172 16.47 -6.03 -10.43
N ALA A 173 15.41 -6.14 -11.23
CA ALA A 173 14.96 -5.05 -12.09
C ALA A 173 14.51 -3.80 -11.31
N MET A 174 14.16 -3.94 -10.02
CA MET A 174 13.85 -2.79 -9.16
C MET A 174 15.08 -2.08 -8.61
N ALA A 175 16.27 -2.72 -8.71
CA ALA A 175 17.55 -2.18 -8.21
C ALA A 175 18.22 -1.30 -9.26
N GLU A 176 17.56 -0.22 -9.63
CA GLU A 176 18.10 0.81 -10.54
C GLU A 176 19.24 1.60 -9.88
N GLU A 177 20.04 2.33 -10.67
CA GLU A 177 21.22 3.07 -10.16
C GLU A 177 20.91 4.10 -9.06
N ASP A 178 19.68 4.56 -8.95
CA ASP A 178 19.25 5.56 -7.98
C ASP A 178 18.45 4.99 -6.80
N VAL A 179 18.40 3.67 -6.61
CA VAL A 179 17.70 2.98 -5.53
C VAL A 179 18.68 2.44 -4.50
N ASP A 180 18.48 2.78 -3.23
CA ASP A 180 19.29 2.28 -2.12
C ASP A 180 18.68 1.01 -1.49
N VAL A 181 17.33 0.95 -1.38
CA VAL A 181 16.59 -0.17 -0.80
C VAL A 181 15.37 -0.52 -1.63
N VAL A 182 15.24 -1.79 -1.98
CA VAL A 182 14.01 -2.37 -2.54
C VAL A 182 13.27 -3.12 -1.43
N ILE A 183 12.01 -2.77 -1.20
CA ILE A 183 11.12 -3.47 -0.27
C ILE A 183 10.13 -4.30 -1.08
N THR A 184 10.24 -5.62 -1.01
CA THR A 184 9.35 -6.54 -1.71
C THR A 184 8.43 -7.25 -0.72
N GLU A 185 7.13 -7.04 -0.87
CA GLU A 185 6.10 -7.78 -0.13
C GLU A 185 5.76 -9.07 -0.86
N ILE A 186 5.76 -10.18 -0.12
CA ILE A 186 5.30 -11.47 -0.62
C ILE A 186 3.83 -11.67 -0.23
N GLY A 187 2.96 -11.71 -1.23
CA GLY A 187 1.54 -11.99 -1.08
C GLY A 187 1.29 -13.43 -0.59
N GLY A 188 0.09 -13.66 -0.09
CA GLY A 188 -0.30 -14.94 0.52
C GLY A 188 0.25 -15.11 1.94
N THR A 189 0.12 -16.32 2.45
CA THR A 189 0.54 -16.71 3.79
C THR A 189 1.67 -17.73 3.69
N VAL A 190 2.66 -17.65 4.55
CA VAL A 190 3.72 -18.66 4.61
C VAL A 190 3.08 -20.03 4.92
N GLY A 191 3.37 -21.03 4.08
CA GLY A 191 2.72 -22.32 4.08
C GLY A 191 1.76 -22.53 2.88
N ASP A 192 1.31 -21.47 2.22
CA ASP A 192 0.50 -21.59 1.02
C ASP A 192 1.35 -22.09 -0.16
N ILE A 193 0.82 -23.07 -0.89
CA ILE A 193 1.51 -23.70 -2.03
C ILE A 193 1.86 -22.67 -3.09
N GLU A 194 0.95 -21.74 -3.33
CA GLU A 194 1.06 -20.72 -4.35
C GLU A 194 2.22 -19.74 -4.11
N SER A 195 2.58 -19.52 -2.84
CA SER A 195 3.66 -18.60 -2.45
C SER A 195 5.04 -19.26 -2.47
N GLN A 196 5.14 -20.58 -2.52
CA GLN A 196 6.41 -21.30 -2.40
C GLN A 196 7.48 -20.88 -3.41
N PRO A 197 7.18 -20.68 -4.73
CA PRO A 197 8.19 -20.24 -5.68
C PRO A 197 8.79 -18.86 -5.35
N PHE A 198 7.98 -17.95 -4.80
CA PHE A 198 8.45 -16.64 -4.35
C PHE A 198 9.36 -16.77 -3.12
N LEU A 199 8.95 -17.56 -2.14
CA LEU A 199 9.73 -17.80 -0.93
C LEU A 199 11.08 -18.45 -1.26
N GLU A 200 11.09 -19.44 -2.16
CA GLU A 200 12.34 -20.03 -2.64
C GLU A 200 13.22 -19.02 -3.38
N ALA A 201 12.65 -18.17 -4.22
CA ALA A 201 13.41 -17.15 -4.94
C ALA A 201 14.07 -16.13 -4.00
N ILE A 202 13.35 -15.62 -2.98
CA ILE A 202 13.93 -14.66 -2.03
C ILE A 202 15.00 -15.33 -1.13
N ARG A 203 14.84 -16.62 -0.81
CA ARG A 203 15.88 -17.40 -0.14
C ARG A 203 17.15 -17.47 -0.98
N GLN A 204 17.01 -17.71 -2.31
CA GLN A 204 18.13 -17.70 -3.24
C GLN A 204 18.79 -16.33 -3.35
N VAL A 205 17.98 -15.24 -3.43
CA VAL A 205 18.52 -13.86 -3.41
C VAL A 205 19.40 -13.65 -2.17
N ALA A 206 18.95 -14.07 -0.99
CA ALA A 206 19.74 -13.93 0.23
C ALA A 206 21.05 -14.75 0.20
N ALA A 207 21.04 -15.92 -0.44
CA ALA A 207 22.24 -16.73 -0.60
C ALA A 207 23.23 -16.15 -1.64
N GLU A 208 22.74 -15.43 -2.64
CA GLU A 208 23.55 -14.83 -3.71
C GLU A 208 24.12 -13.44 -3.32
N ARG A 209 23.52 -12.75 -2.35
CA ARG A 209 23.92 -11.41 -1.93
C ARG A 209 24.91 -11.45 -0.77
N PRO A 210 25.78 -10.44 -0.62
CA PRO A 210 26.63 -10.29 0.56
C PRO A 210 25.80 -10.27 1.85
N GLN A 211 26.38 -10.77 2.92
CA GLN A 211 25.76 -10.69 4.24
C GLN A 211 25.49 -9.22 4.63
N GLY A 212 24.28 -8.93 5.10
CA GLY A 212 23.83 -7.58 5.41
C GLY A 212 23.25 -6.80 4.21
N ASP A 213 23.11 -7.44 3.03
CA ASP A 213 22.40 -6.84 1.89
C ASP A 213 20.91 -7.22 1.86
N VAL A 214 20.50 -8.22 2.63
CA VAL A 214 19.12 -8.74 2.67
C VAL A 214 18.63 -8.78 4.11
N VAL A 215 17.38 -8.34 4.32
CA VAL A 215 16.65 -8.42 5.60
C VAL A 215 15.30 -9.07 5.36
N PHE A 216 14.96 -10.05 6.18
CA PHE A 216 13.65 -10.70 6.20
C PHE A 216 12.80 -10.16 7.35
N ILE A 217 11.69 -9.53 7.01
CA ILE A 217 10.65 -9.11 7.95
C ILE A 217 9.50 -10.11 7.85
N HIS A 218 9.09 -10.66 8.99
CA HIS A 218 7.92 -11.52 9.05
C HIS A 218 6.82 -10.87 9.88
N VAL A 219 5.60 -10.85 9.34
CA VAL A 219 4.42 -10.24 9.99
C VAL A 219 3.50 -11.35 10.51
N PRO A 220 3.69 -11.83 11.74
CA PRO A 220 2.83 -12.83 12.36
C PRO A 220 1.77 -12.19 13.26
N LEU A 221 0.81 -13.00 13.72
CA LEU A 221 -0.26 -12.64 14.63
C LEU A 221 0.03 -13.09 16.08
N ILE A 222 -0.19 -12.19 17.03
CA ILE A 222 -0.32 -12.53 18.45
C ILE A 222 -1.81 -12.51 18.80
N VAL A 223 -2.32 -13.62 19.30
CA VAL A 223 -3.75 -13.78 19.60
C VAL A 223 -4.01 -13.46 21.07
N GLN A 224 -5.00 -12.62 21.34
CA GLN A 224 -5.58 -12.46 22.67
C GLN A 224 -6.75 -13.42 22.82
N ILE A 225 -6.73 -14.24 23.89
CA ILE A 225 -7.83 -15.15 24.19
C ILE A 225 -9.01 -14.35 24.74
N PRO A 226 -10.20 -14.38 24.11
CA PRO A 226 -11.39 -13.77 24.66
C PRO A 226 -11.72 -14.33 26.05
N GLY A 227 -12.10 -13.45 26.98
CA GLY A 227 -12.46 -13.82 28.36
C GLY A 227 -11.29 -13.82 29.35
N SER A 228 -10.14 -14.40 29.03
CA SER A 228 -8.96 -14.36 29.93
C SER A 228 -8.08 -13.13 29.71
N GLY A 229 -8.17 -12.51 28.53
CA GLY A 229 -7.27 -11.42 28.14
C GLY A 229 -5.82 -11.84 27.90
N GLU A 230 -5.49 -13.14 28.02
CA GLU A 230 -4.14 -13.65 27.90
C GLU A 230 -3.62 -13.60 26.46
N LEU A 231 -2.39 -13.09 26.28
CA LEU A 231 -1.71 -13.09 24.99
C LEU A 231 -1.05 -14.45 24.70
N LYS A 232 -1.30 -14.98 23.52
CA LYS A 232 -0.74 -16.25 23.04
C LYS A 232 0.24 -16.03 21.90
N SER A 233 1.50 -16.37 22.12
CA SER A 233 2.59 -16.30 21.14
C SER A 233 2.73 -17.58 20.31
N LYS A 234 1.95 -18.62 20.55
CA LYS A 234 2.04 -19.90 19.82
C LYS A 234 1.79 -19.75 18.32
N PRO A 235 0.77 -19.01 17.83
CA PRO A 235 0.58 -18.79 16.39
C PRO A 235 1.80 -18.16 15.72
N THR A 236 2.41 -17.14 16.37
CA THR A 236 3.65 -16.50 15.94
C THR A 236 4.79 -17.52 15.82
N GLN A 237 5.00 -18.36 16.85
CA GLN A 237 6.05 -19.37 16.85
C GLN A 237 5.86 -20.41 15.74
N HIS A 238 4.62 -20.83 15.48
CA HIS A 238 4.30 -21.78 14.40
C HIS A 238 4.55 -21.16 13.03
N SER A 239 4.14 -19.93 12.82
CA SER A 239 4.36 -19.20 11.56
C SER A 239 5.85 -19.02 11.26
N VAL A 240 6.67 -18.68 12.27
CA VAL A 240 8.12 -18.59 12.11
C VAL A 240 8.75 -19.97 11.84
N LYS A 241 8.26 -21.03 12.47
CA LYS A 241 8.73 -22.39 12.17
C LYS A 241 8.48 -22.80 10.72
N GLU A 242 7.32 -22.45 10.20
CA GLU A 242 6.99 -22.70 8.79
C GLU A 242 7.96 -21.97 7.86
N LEU A 243 8.26 -20.70 8.13
CA LEU A 243 9.24 -19.94 7.36
C LEU A 243 10.65 -20.53 7.48
N LEU A 244 11.05 -20.98 8.67
CA LEU A 244 12.32 -21.67 8.91
C LEU A 244 12.42 -22.99 8.13
N SER A 245 11.31 -23.75 7.98
CA SER A 245 11.30 -24.99 7.21
C SER A 245 11.62 -24.78 5.73
N LEU A 246 11.38 -23.56 5.22
CA LEU A 246 11.75 -23.12 3.87
C LEU A 246 13.19 -22.55 3.79
N GLY A 247 13.96 -22.62 4.88
CA GLY A 247 15.34 -22.12 4.94
C GLY A 247 15.45 -20.59 5.10
N ILE A 248 14.40 -19.91 5.54
CA ILE A 248 14.40 -18.48 5.75
C ILE A 248 14.32 -18.18 7.27
N GLN A 249 15.37 -17.61 7.85
CA GLN A 249 15.37 -17.06 9.19
C GLN A 249 14.91 -15.61 9.15
N PRO A 250 13.79 -15.24 9.79
CA PRO A 250 13.41 -13.84 9.87
C PRO A 250 14.42 -13.06 10.73
N ASP A 251 14.74 -11.85 10.30
CA ASP A 251 15.59 -10.90 11.04
C ASP A 251 14.76 -10.07 12.03
N ILE A 252 13.54 -9.74 11.62
CA ILE A 252 12.62 -8.86 12.34
C ILE A 252 11.22 -9.48 12.31
N LEU A 253 10.54 -9.42 13.44
CA LEU A 253 9.13 -9.80 13.57
C LEU A 253 8.29 -8.56 13.83
N VAL A 254 7.36 -8.25 12.92
CA VAL A 254 6.37 -7.18 13.10
C VAL A 254 5.05 -7.82 13.53
N CYS A 255 4.90 -7.97 14.83
CA CYS A 255 3.82 -8.74 15.44
C CYS A 255 2.51 -7.95 15.46
N ARG A 256 1.53 -8.39 14.67
CA ARG A 256 0.17 -7.83 14.69
C ARG A 256 -0.52 -8.23 15.99
N CYS A 257 -1.07 -7.25 16.70
CA CYS A 257 -1.78 -7.45 17.97
C CYS A 257 -2.78 -6.31 18.20
N ASP A 258 -3.83 -6.58 18.96
CA ASP A 258 -4.84 -5.56 19.28
C ASP A 258 -4.56 -4.85 20.60
N VAL A 259 -3.68 -5.41 21.43
CA VAL A 259 -3.29 -4.87 22.73
C VAL A 259 -1.76 -4.79 22.85
N PRO A 260 -1.24 -3.95 23.75
CA PRO A 260 0.20 -3.84 23.94
C PRO A 260 0.87 -5.17 24.32
N ILE A 261 2.00 -5.45 23.70
CA ILE A 261 2.81 -6.63 23.97
C ILE A 261 3.65 -6.34 25.24
N THR A 262 3.54 -7.21 26.24
CA THR A 262 4.37 -7.10 27.44
C THR A 262 5.82 -7.49 27.14
N GLU A 263 6.75 -6.98 27.94
CA GLU A 263 8.17 -7.29 27.79
C GLU A 263 8.46 -8.80 27.92
N ASP A 264 7.72 -9.51 28.77
CA ASP A 264 7.87 -10.96 28.93
C ASP A 264 7.43 -11.72 27.66
N ILE A 265 6.36 -11.29 27.02
CA ILE A 265 5.92 -11.87 25.73
C ILE A 265 6.93 -11.54 24.62
N ARG A 266 7.48 -10.31 24.61
CA ARG A 266 8.52 -9.89 23.65
C ARG A 266 9.75 -10.78 23.76
N ARG A 267 10.28 -10.96 24.97
CA ARG A 267 11.43 -11.86 25.24
C ARG A 267 11.14 -13.30 24.91
N LYS A 268 9.94 -13.77 25.21
CA LYS A 268 9.52 -15.14 24.88
C LYS A 268 9.49 -15.36 23.37
N ILE A 269 8.90 -14.43 22.59
CA ILE A 269 8.89 -14.48 21.14
C ILE A 269 10.30 -14.47 20.60
N ALA A 270 11.13 -13.54 21.05
CA ALA A 270 12.52 -13.40 20.65
C ALA A 270 13.30 -14.72 20.82
N LEU A 271 13.18 -15.34 21.99
CA LEU A 271 13.82 -16.60 22.32
C LEU A 271 13.37 -17.75 21.39
N PHE A 272 12.05 -17.91 21.22
CA PHE A 272 11.51 -19.04 20.44
C PHE A 272 11.64 -18.87 18.93
N CYS A 273 11.78 -17.65 18.46
CA CYS A 273 11.90 -17.32 17.03
C CYS A 273 13.35 -16.99 16.62
N ASN A 274 14.30 -17.10 17.55
CA ASN A 274 15.72 -16.84 17.32
C ASN A 274 16.00 -15.45 16.72
N VAL A 275 15.38 -14.41 17.31
CA VAL A 275 15.63 -13.00 16.98
C VAL A 275 16.03 -12.24 18.25
N GLN A 276 16.62 -11.06 18.08
CA GLN A 276 16.90 -10.21 19.25
C GLN A 276 15.59 -9.59 19.78
N PRO A 277 15.46 -9.28 21.08
CA PRO A 277 14.26 -8.68 21.63
C PRO A 277 13.85 -7.35 20.98
N ASP A 278 14.82 -6.53 20.58
CA ASP A 278 14.59 -5.27 19.86
C ASP A 278 14.17 -5.45 18.38
N CYS A 279 14.28 -6.68 17.86
CA CYS A 279 13.77 -7.07 16.55
C CYS A 279 12.31 -7.60 16.60
N VAL A 280 11.68 -7.60 17.78
CA VAL A 280 10.25 -7.92 17.95
C VAL A 280 9.48 -6.61 18.05
N ILE A 281 8.95 -6.15 16.95
CA ILE A 281 8.24 -4.88 16.79
C ILE A 281 6.75 -5.13 16.99
N GLN A 282 6.10 -4.29 17.77
CA GLN A 282 4.66 -4.31 17.92
C GLN A 282 3.99 -3.57 16.76
N ASN A 283 2.97 -4.19 16.17
CA ASN A 283 2.07 -3.57 15.20
C ASN A 283 0.65 -3.59 15.78
N ALA A 284 0.34 -2.61 16.62
CA ALA A 284 -0.96 -2.46 17.24
C ALA A 284 -2.00 -1.89 16.26
N THR A 285 -3.29 -2.08 16.58
CA THR A 285 -4.38 -1.43 15.87
C THR A 285 -4.27 0.08 16.04
N ALA A 286 -4.20 0.81 14.94
CA ALA A 286 -4.18 2.26 14.89
C ALA A 286 -5.59 2.82 14.62
N GLU A 287 -5.84 4.07 15.01
CA GLU A 287 -7.11 4.75 14.71
C GLU A 287 -7.22 5.12 13.23
N THR A 288 -6.10 5.41 12.58
CA THR A 288 -5.98 5.67 11.14
C THR A 288 -4.77 4.96 10.57
N LEU A 289 -4.83 4.56 9.31
CA LEU A 289 -3.70 3.91 8.62
C LEU A 289 -2.45 4.79 8.61
N TYR A 290 -2.62 6.10 8.52
CA TYR A 290 -1.51 7.06 8.50
C TYR A 290 -0.80 7.24 9.85
N GLU A 291 -1.37 6.73 10.94
CA GLU A 291 -0.69 6.67 12.25
C GLU A 291 0.33 5.52 12.32
N VAL A 292 0.17 4.47 11.52
CA VAL A 292 1.01 3.26 11.59
C VAL A 292 2.51 3.55 11.45
N PRO A 293 2.99 4.40 10.52
CA PRO A 293 4.42 4.75 10.46
C PRO A 293 4.95 5.37 11.76
N LEU A 294 4.14 6.21 12.43
CA LEU A 294 4.53 6.83 13.69
C LEU A 294 4.66 5.80 14.82
N LEU A 295 3.74 4.83 14.87
CA LEU A 295 3.79 3.73 15.84
C LEU A 295 4.99 2.83 15.58
N MET A 296 5.27 2.48 14.32
CA MET A 296 6.43 1.67 13.95
C MET A 296 7.77 2.38 14.21
N ALA A 297 7.85 3.69 13.97
CA ALA A 297 9.02 4.48 14.33
C ALA A 297 9.25 4.50 15.84
N LYS A 298 8.18 4.62 16.64
CA LYS A 298 8.26 4.55 18.10
C LYS A 298 8.78 3.19 18.60
N GLU A 299 8.44 2.11 17.92
CA GLU A 299 8.94 0.75 18.19
C GLU A 299 10.35 0.53 17.62
N GLY A 300 10.91 1.46 16.83
CA GLY A 300 12.27 1.40 16.30
C GLY A 300 12.44 0.55 15.05
N LEU A 301 11.37 0.26 14.29
CA LEU A 301 11.44 -0.59 13.08
C LEU A 301 12.50 -0.10 12.08
N ASP A 302 12.47 1.17 11.75
CA ASP A 302 13.38 1.80 10.78
C ASP A 302 14.84 1.79 11.27
N GLU A 303 15.06 1.98 12.56
CA GLU A 303 16.39 1.93 13.18
C GLU A 303 16.97 0.51 13.11
N VAL A 304 16.16 -0.49 13.45
CA VAL A 304 16.57 -1.90 13.38
C VAL A 304 16.87 -2.31 11.94
N VAL A 305 16.03 -1.91 10.97
CA VAL A 305 16.27 -2.19 9.54
C VAL A 305 17.56 -1.53 9.06
N CYS A 306 17.79 -0.24 9.37
CA CYS A 306 19.02 0.45 8.99
C CYS A 306 20.25 -0.22 9.59
N ARG A 307 20.20 -0.60 10.87
CA ARG A 307 21.29 -1.33 11.54
C ARG A 307 21.58 -2.67 10.87
N LYS A 308 20.55 -3.47 10.55
CA LYS A 308 20.69 -4.79 9.90
C LYS A 308 21.27 -4.67 8.49
N LEU A 309 20.88 -3.65 7.74
CA LEU A 309 21.38 -3.38 6.39
C LEU A 309 22.72 -2.60 6.37
N GLY A 310 23.24 -2.19 7.55
CA GLY A 310 24.44 -1.37 7.61
C GLY A 310 24.31 0.01 6.97
N LEU A 311 23.10 0.57 6.96
CA LEU A 311 22.82 1.90 6.41
C LEU A 311 23.17 2.99 7.40
N ILE A 312 23.94 3.98 6.95
CA ILE A 312 24.25 5.18 7.74
C ILE A 312 23.27 6.28 7.30
N THR A 313 22.34 6.63 8.18
CA THR A 313 21.25 7.55 7.89
C THR A 313 21.09 8.56 9.04
N HIS A 314 20.39 9.66 8.77
CA HIS A 314 19.90 10.55 9.85
C HIS A 314 18.59 10.01 10.46
N GLN A 315 18.18 10.61 11.58
CA GLN A 315 16.87 10.31 12.15
C GLN A 315 15.74 10.76 11.23
N PRO A 316 14.58 10.05 11.17
CA PRO A 316 13.50 10.40 10.28
C PRO A 316 12.83 11.72 10.69
N ASP A 317 12.57 12.61 9.74
CA ASP A 317 11.76 13.80 9.98
C ASP A 317 10.29 13.50 9.76
N LEU A 318 9.58 13.24 10.85
CA LEU A 318 8.15 12.90 10.83
C LEU A 318 7.24 14.06 11.26
N ARG A 319 7.73 15.31 11.31
CA ARG A 319 6.95 16.47 11.78
C ARG A 319 5.72 16.73 10.91
N GLU A 320 5.90 16.78 9.61
CA GLU A 320 4.77 17.01 8.66
C GLU A 320 3.78 15.85 8.70
N TRP A 321 4.27 14.61 8.70
CA TRP A 321 3.44 13.43 8.80
C TRP A 321 2.63 13.39 10.11
N SER A 322 3.28 13.69 11.23
CA SER A 322 2.62 13.79 12.54
C SER A 322 1.57 14.92 12.59
N ALA A 323 1.85 16.04 11.92
CA ALA A 323 0.89 17.15 11.83
C ALA A 323 -0.35 16.75 11.01
N MET A 324 -0.16 16.02 9.91
CA MET A 324 -1.26 15.48 9.08
C MET A 324 -2.13 14.52 9.89
N VAL A 325 -1.53 13.53 10.57
CA VAL A 325 -2.26 12.57 11.41
C VAL A 325 -3.02 13.28 12.54
N LYS A 326 -2.40 14.27 13.19
CA LYS A 326 -3.09 15.07 14.21
C LYS A 326 -4.28 15.84 13.65
N ARG A 327 -4.17 16.39 12.44
CA ARG A 327 -5.25 17.10 11.77
C ARG A 327 -6.41 16.17 11.47
N GLU A 328 -6.13 14.99 10.90
CA GLU A 328 -7.11 13.95 10.63
C GLU A 328 -7.88 13.56 11.91
N LYS A 329 -7.17 13.22 12.98
CA LYS A 329 -7.77 12.81 14.27
C LYS A 329 -8.54 13.92 14.99
N ASN A 330 -8.21 15.19 14.78
CA ASN A 330 -8.85 16.32 15.44
C ASN A 330 -9.91 17.03 14.57
N ALA A 331 -10.16 16.57 13.36
CA ALA A 331 -11.18 17.13 12.48
C ALA A 331 -12.57 17.06 13.14
N ARG A 332 -13.27 18.20 13.19
CA ARG A 332 -14.58 18.31 13.88
C ARG A 332 -15.74 18.56 12.94
N LYS A 333 -15.48 19.20 11.81
CA LYS A 333 -16.52 19.43 10.80
C LYS A 333 -16.91 18.08 10.20
N ARG A 334 -18.17 17.89 9.87
CA ARG A 334 -18.64 16.70 9.19
C ARG A 334 -19.25 17.07 7.85
N VAL A 335 -18.88 16.32 6.82
CA VAL A 335 -19.38 16.49 5.47
C VAL A 335 -19.85 15.13 4.98
N SER A 336 -21.13 15.03 4.61
CA SER A 336 -21.69 13.78 4.08
C SER A 336 -21.58 13.78 2.55
N ILE A 337 -20.90 12.77 1.99
CA ILE A 337 -20.77 12.57 0.54
C ILE A 337 -21.46 11.24 0.16
N ALA A 338 -22.41 11.29 -0.76
CA ALA A 338 -22.96 10.08 -1.33
C ALA A 338 -22.03 9.54 -2.44
N LEU A 339 -21.55 8.33 -2.28
CA LEU A 339 -20.82 7.59 -3.32
C LEU A 339 -21.81 6.65 -4.00
N VAL A 340 -22.19 6.96 -5.24
CA VAL A 340 -23.17 6.21 -6.01
C VAL A 340 -22.44 5.29 -7.00
N GLY A 341 -22.32 4.01 -6.67
CA GLY A 341 -21.48 3.09 -7.44
C GLY A 341 -22.06 1.70 -7.57
N LYS A 342 -21.39 0.85 -8.35
CA LYS A 342 -21.77 -0.53 -8.64
C LYS A 342 -21.28 -1.54 -7.60
N TYR A 343 -20.19 -1.23 -6.88
CA TYR A 343 -19.46 -2.17 -6.02
C TYR A 343 -19.50 -1.74 -4.55
N THR A 344 -20.62 -1.19 -4.12
CA THR A 344 -20.78 -0.60 -2.77
C THR A 344 -20.82 -1.62 -1.64
N GLN A 345 -20.94 -2.92 -1.95
CA GLN A 345 -20.92 -3.99 -0.94
C GLN A 345 -19.50 -4.31 -0.43
N LEU A 346 -18.47 -4.03 -1.23
CA LEU A 346 -17.05 -4.11 -0.83
C LEU A 346 -16.41 -2.74 -0.98
N HIS A 347 -16.14 -2.10 0.13
CA HIS A 347 -15.63 -0.72 0.16
C HIS A 347 -14.25 -0.59 -0.50
N ASP A 348 -13.42 -1.64 -0.42
CA ASP A 348 -12.11 -1.68 -1.05
C ASP A 348 -12.16 -1.59 -2.59
N ALA A 349 -13.32 -1.84 -3.21
CA ALA A 349 -13.52 -1.62 -4.63
C ALA A 349 -13.40 -0.13 -5.06
N TYR A 350 -13.49 0.79 -4.10
CA TYR A 350 -13.36 2.24 -4.30
C TYR A 350 -12.33 2.85 -3.36
N LEU A 351 -11.31 2.09 -2.97
CA LEU A 351 -10.34 2.50 -1.95
C LEU A 351 -9.67 3.84 -2.29
N SER A 352 -9.19 4.03 -3.51
CA SER A 352 -8.55 5.29 -3.92
C SER A 352 -9.50 6.47 -3.91
N VAL A 353 -10.79 6.25 -4.21
CA VAL A 353 -11.83 7.29 -4.12
C VAL A 353 -12.07 7.67 -2.66
N VAL A 354 -12.21 6.68 -1.79
CA VAL A 354 -12.36 6.87 -0.34
C VAL A 354 -11.17 7.64 0.24
N GLU A 355 -9.96 7.21 -0.08
CA GLU A 355 -8.74 7.86 0.39
C GLU A 355 -8.62 9.31 -0.14
N SER A 356 -9.00 9.55 -1.38
CA SER A 356 -9.04 10.93 -1.93
C SER A 356 -10.01 11.83 -1.17
N LEU A 357 -11.18 11.30 -0.81
CA LEU A 357 -12.15 12.02 0.02
C LEU A 357 -11.64 12.28 1.44
N ASN A 358 -10.99 11.27 2.05
CA ASN A 358 -10.38 11.40 3.38
C ASN A 358 -9.25 12.44 3.38
N HIS A 359 -8.39 12.44 2.36
CA HIS A 359 -7.33 13.43 2.21
C HIS A 359 -7.89 14.85 2.04
N ALA A 360 -8.94 15.00 1.21
CA ALA A 360 -9.64 16.29 1.07
C ALA A 360 -10.26 16.72 2.40
N GLY A 361 -10.86 15.80 3.14
CA GLY A 361 -11.37 16.04 4.49
C GLY A 361 -10.29 16.54 5.44
N THR A 362 -9.17 15.82 5.53
CA THR A 362 -8.01 16.18 6.35
C THR A 362 -7.46 17.57 6.00
N ALA A 363 -7.38 17.90 4.71
CA ALA A 363 -6.90 19.19 4.24
C ALA A 363 -7.84 20.35 4.63
N ASN A 364 -9.15 20.06 4.80
CA ASN A 364 -10.19 21.05 5.15
C ASN A 364 -10.66 20.96 6.62
N ASP A 365 -9.95 20.25 7.48
CA ASP A 365 -10.29 20.00 8.89
C ASP A 365 -11.71 19.40 9.05
N ALA A 366 -12.07 18.46 8.15
CA ALA A 366 -13.37 17.83 8.10
C ALA A 366 -13.27 16.31 8.06
N VAL A 367 -14.19 15.65 8.73
CA VAL A 367 -14.44 14.21 8.56
C VAL A 367 -15.43 14.03 7.43
N VAL A 368 -15.10 13.15 6.47
CA VAL A 368 -16.01 12.82 5.38
C VAL A 368 -16.79 11.56 5.74
N ASP A 369 -18.09 11.72 5.94
CA ASP A 369 -19.00 10.60 6.13
C ASP A 369 -19.48 10.11 4.75
N ILE A 370 -19.00 8.96 4.31
CA ILE A 370 -19.34 8.40 3.01
C ILE A 370 -20.63 7.60 3.13
N ARG A 371 -21.68 8.06 2.42
CA ARG A 371 -22.92 7.33 2.26
C ARG A 371 -22.84 6.46 1.00
N TRP A 372 -22.76 5.17 1.19
CA TRP A 372 -22.73 4.18 0.10
C TRP A 372 -24.11 4.01 -0.51
N VAL A 373 -24.24 4.25 -1.81
CA VAL A 373 -25.49 4.13 -2.55
C VAL A 373 -25.29 3.20 -3.73
N ASP A 374 -25.96 2.04 -3.68
CA ASP A 374 -25.93 1.09 -4.78
C ASP A 374 -26.72 1.64 -5.97
N SER A 375 -26.02 1.82 -7.09
CA SER A 375 -26.60 2.36 -8.33
C SER A 375 -27.60 1.41 -8.98
N GLU A 376 -27.54 0.10 -8.72
CA GLU A 376 -28.50 -0.85 -9.29
C GLU A 376 -29.90 -0.69 -8.70
N THR A 377 -29.97 -0.23 -7.46
CA THR A 377 -31.23 -0.07 -6.73
C THR A 377 -31.72 1.37 -6.70
N LEU A 378 -30.94 2.31 -7.22
CA LEU A 378 -31.30 3.73 -7.25
C LEU A 378 -32.17 4.02 -8.50
N THR A 379 -33.31 4.68 -8.28
CA THR A 379 -34.23 5.11 -9.34
C THR A 379 -34.48 6.60 -9.25
N GLU A 380 -35.04 7.22 -10.29
CA GLU A 380 -35.44 8.64 -10.25
C GLU A 380 -36.42 8.94 -9.08
N ALA A 381 -37.35 8.04 -8.83
CA ALA A 381 -38.34 8.19 -7.74
C ALA A 381 -37.69 8.12 -6.35
N SER A 382 -36.65 7.31 -6.18
CA SER A 382 -35.95 7.13 -4.88
C SER A 382 -34.75 8.05 -4.70
N ALA A 383 -34.27 8.73 -5.74
CA ALA A 383 -33.06 9.53 -5.72
C ALA A 383 -33.17 10.67 -4.69
N ALA A 384 -34.29 11.37 -4.66
CA ALA A 384 -34.52 12.46 -3.71
C ALA A 384 -34.45 12.02 -2.24
N GLU A 385 -35.00 10.85 -1.91
CA GLU A 385 -34.96 10.30 -0.56
C GLU A 385 -33.58 9.81 -0.19
N ARG A 386 -32.94 9.03 -1.08
CA ARG A 386 -31.66 8.35 -0.79
C ARG A 386 -30.46 9.28 -0.78
N LEU A 387 -30.53 10.40 -1.50
CA LEU A 387 -29.44 11.38 -1.62
C LEU A 387 -29.69 12.66 -0.78
N ALA A 388 -30.86 12.78 -0.16
CA ALA A 388 -31.17 13.92 0.70
C ALA A 388 -30.17 14.08 1.84
N GLY A 389 -29.81 15.33 2.13
CA GLY A 389 -28.91 15.70 3.23
C GLY A 389 -27.43 15.41 2.97
N CYS A 390 -27.05 14.89 1.81
CA CYS A 390 -25.66 14.83 1.41
C CYS A 390 -25.18 16.21 0.97
N SER A 391 -23.96 16.57 1.38
CA SER A 391 -23.29 17.81 0.97
C SER A 391 -22.72 17.72 -0.44
N GLY A 392 -22.52 16.51 -0.94
CA GLY A 392 -22.04 16.21 -2.29
C GLY A 392 -22.42 14.80 -2.73
N ILE A 393 -22.41 14.60 -4.04
CA ILE A 393 -22.65 13.30 -4.68
C ILE A 393 -21.49 13.03 -5.61
N LEU A 394 -20.86 11.86 -5.46
CA LEU A 394 -19.78 11.38 -6.30
C LEU A 394 -20.26 10.12 -7.03
N VAL A 395 -20.16 10.13 -8.35
CA VAL A 395 -20.45 8.98 -9.20
C VAL A 395 -19.11 8.54 -9.82
N PRO A 396 -18.47 7.48 -9.32
CA PRO A 396 -17.21 7.01 -9.87
C PRO A 396 -17.40 6.33 -11.21
N GLY A 397 -16.33 6.21 -11.99
CA GLY A 397 -16.32 5.47 -13.23
C GLY A 397 -16.69 3.99 -13.03
N GLY A 398 -17.08 3.35 -14.11
CA GLY A 398 -17.38 1.91 -14.12
C GLY A 398 -17.82 1.44 -15.49
N PHE A 399 -17.32 0.29 -15.93
CA PHE A 399 -17.63 -0.30 -17.22
C PHE A 399 -18.89 -1.16 -17.19
N GLY A 400 -19.49 -1.38 -18.36
CA GLY A 400 -20.68 -2.23 -18.56
C GLY A 400 -21.99 -1.56 -18.11
N ASP A 401 -23.11 -2.18 -18.49
CA ASP A 401 -24.44 -1.57 -18.41
C ASP A 401 -25.10 -1.63 -17.03
N ARG A 402 -24.56 -2.43 -16.11
CA ARG A 402 -25.10 -2.64 -14.77
C ARG A 402 -25.10 -1.33 -13.97
N GLY A 403 -26.25 -0.94 -13.42
CA GLY A 403 -26.39 0.24 -12.55
C GLY A 403 -26.26 1.61 -13.22
N ILE A 404 -26.18 1.69 -14.57
CA ILE A 404 -26.06 2.97 -15.30
C ILE A 404 -27.27 3.86 -15.05
N GLU A 405 -28.49 3.32 -15.10
CA GLU A 405 -29.72 4.10 -14.92
C GLU A 405 -29.75 4.78 -13.55
N GLY A 406 -29.30 4.10 -12.50
CA GLY A 406 -29.19 4.71 -11.18
C GLY A 406 -28.10 5.78 -11.08
N MET A 407 -26.98 5.62 -11.78
CA MET A 407 -25.95 6.68 -11.89
C MET A 407 -26.51 7.90 -12.61
N ILE A 408 -27.25 7.71 -13.71
CA ILE A 408 -27.93 8.80 -14.44
C ILE A 408 -28.96 9.48 -13.54
N ALA A 409 -29.76 8.72 -12.77
CA ALA A 409 -30.72 9.28 -11.83
C ALA A 409 -30.06 10.15 -10.76
N ALA A 410 -28.89 9.71 -10.21
CA ALA A 410 -28.12 10.50 -9.27
C ALA A 410 -27.60 11.80 -9.89
N VAL A 411 -27.05 11.75 -11.09
CA VAL A 411 -26.55 12.93 -11.83
C VAL A 411 -27.69 13.90 -12.13
N ARG A 412 -28.85 13.39 -12.56
CA ARG A 412 -30.03 14.23 -12.84
C ARG A 412 -30.52 14.92 -11.57
N TYR A 413 -30.64 14.18 -10.46
CA TYR A 413 -31.01 14.73 -9.17
C TYR A 413 -30.03 15.83 -8.71
N ALA A 414 -28.72 15.62 -8.87
CA ALA A 414 -27.73 16.62 -8.49
C ALA A 414 -27.82 17.89 -9.37
N ARG A 415 -28.09 17.74 -10.67
CA ARG A 415 -28.13 18.86 -11.62
C ARG A 415 -29.39 19.71 -11.50
N GLU A 416 -30.55 19.11 -11.33
CA GLU A 416 -31.84 19.83 -11.36
C GLU A 416 -32.15 20.60 -10.07
N PRO A 417 -32.06 20.00 -8.86
CA PRO A 417 -32.35 20.72 -7.62
C PRO A 417 -31.13 21.39 -6.99
N VAL A 418 -29.89 21.13 -7.43
CA VAL A 418 -28.66 21.65 -6.83
C VAL A 418 -28.01 22.71 -7.72
N SER A 419 -27.46 23.74 -7.10
CA SER A 419 -26.93 24.92 -7.80
C SER A 419 -25.59 24.73 -8.49
N TYR A 420 -24.87 23.61 -8.29
CA TYR A 420 -23.53 23.38 -8.81
C TYR A 420 -23.27 21.90 -9.16
N THR A 421 -22.88 21.66 -10.39
CA THR A 421 -22.45 20.35 -10.88
C THR A 421 -21.08 20.48 -11.53
N HIS A 422 -20.14 19.62 -11.15
CA HIS A 422 -18.81 19.51 -11.75
C HIS A 422 -18.67 18.15 -12.42
N LEU A 423 -18.35 18.17 -13.70
CA LEU A 423 -18.01 16.96 -14.47
C LEU A 423 -16.50 16.93 -14.65
N THR A 424 -15.86 15.87 -14.16
CA THR A 424 -14.50 15.54 -14.55
C THR A 424 -14.57 14.53 -15.70
N LEU A 425 -14.02 14.90 -16.84
CA LEU A 425 -13.80 13.95 -17.91
C LEU A 425 -12.61 13.06 -17.49
N PRO A 426 -12.70 11.72 -17.73
CA PRO A 426 -11.53 10.90 -17.63
C PRO A 426 -10.48 11.40 -18.63
N THR A 427 -9.29 11.66 -18.15
CA THR A 427 -8.13 12.02 -18.97
C THR A 427 -7.55 10.77 -19.62
#